data_9ba5c4b7c1235efb849b8e90d611059b
#
_entry.id   9ba5c4b7c1235efb849b8e90d611059b
#
_cell.length_a   1.000
_cell.length_b   1.000
_cell.length_c   1.000
_cell.angle_alpha   90.00
_cell.angle_beta   90.00
_cell.angle_gamma   90.00
#
_symmetry.space_group_name_H-M   'P 1'
#
loop_
_entity.id
_entity.type
_entity.pdbx_description
1 polymer ?
#
loop_
_entity_poly.entity_id
_entity_poly.type
_entity_poly.pdbx_seq_one_letter_code
_entity_poly.pdbx_strand_id
1 'polypeptide(L)'
;MNLLLDTHVILWLASDVDKLSTKAKSAIADENNTRYVSIVSAWEVAIKLGTQKLQFDGGLPEFYRVIDHNDFYETSVNREYLSLLGGLGDFHKDPFDRLIIATALVESFTIVTADENIQKYKVKWLW
;
A
#
# COMPACT_ATOMS: atom_id res chain seq x y z
N MET A 1 -9.08 6.30 11.97
CA MET A 1 -7.79 6.58 11.29
C MET A 1 -7.96 6.51 9.79
N ASN A 2 -7.10 7.19 9.07
CA ASN A 2 -6.96 7.03 7.63
C ASN A 2 -5.76 6.13 7.34
N LEU A 3 -6.03 4.95 6.81
CA LEU A 3 -5.02 3.92 6.56
C LEU A 3 -4.66 3.89 5.07
N LEU A 4 -3.38 3.79 4.76
CA LEU A 4 -2.88 3.51 3.42
C LEU A 4 -2.25 2.12 3.41
N LEU A 5 -2.81 1.22 2.61
CA LEU A 5 -2.38 -0.17 2.59
C LEU A 5 -1.19 -0.35 1.65
N ASP A 6 -0.12 -0.94 2.16
CA ASP A 6 1.02 -1.36 1.35
C ASP A 6 0.57 -2.42 0.32
N THR A 7 1.23 -2.48 -0.81
CA THR A 7 0.91 -3.43 -1.90
C THR A 7 0.83 -4.87 -1.41
N HIS A 8 1.78 -5.33 -0.61
CA HIS A 8 1.79 -6.69 -0.07
C HIS A 8 0.59 -6.96 0.84
N VAL A 9 0.13 -5.96 1.59
CA VAL A 9 -1.04 -6.10 2.45
C VAL A 9 -2.28 -6.44 1.61
N ILE A 10 -2.45 -5.76 0.48
CA ILE A 10 -3.58 -6.02 -0.43
C ILE A 10 -3.48 -7.43 -1.02
N LEU A 11 -2.29 -7.83 -1.45
CA LEU A 11 -2.04 -9.17 -1.99
C LEU A 11 -2.33 -10.26 -0.94
N TRP A 12 -1.93 -10.05 0.29
CA TRP A 12 -2.17 -11.01 1.38
C TRP A 12 -3.64 -11.07 1.78
N LEU A 13 -4.36 -9.95 1.75
CA LEU A 13 -5.83 -9.97 1.95
C LEU A 13 -6.52 -10.88 0.94
N ALA A 14 -6.02 -10.90 -0.29
CA ALA A 14 -6.60 -11.69 -1.37
C ALA A 14 -6.19 -13.16 -1.34
N SER A 15 -4.95 -13.47 -0.92
CA SER A 15 -4.36 -14.79 -1.14
C SER A 15 -3.86 -15.49 0.12
N ASP A 16 -3.50 -14.76 1.16
CA ASP A 16 -2.90 -15.35 2.37
C ASP A 16 -3.09 -14.40 3.57
N VAL A 17 -4.32 -14.33 4.05
CA VAL A 17 -4.70 -13.42 5.15
C VAL A 17 -3.92 -13.68 6.44
N ASP A 18 -3.41 -14.89 6.64
CA ASP A 18 -2.66 -15.26 7.84
C ASP A 18 -1.27 -14.60 7.90
N LYS A 19 -0.78 -14.06 6.80
CA LYS A 19 0.45 -13.25 6.79
C LYS A 19 0.27 -11.87 7.42
N LEU A 20 -0.97 -11.41 7.57
CA LEU A 20 -1.25 -10.15 8.24
C LEU A 20 -1.15 -10.34 9.75
N SER A 21 -0.58 -9.34 10.45
CA SER A 21 -0.60 -9.33 11.91
C SER A 21 -2.04 -9.19 12.42
N THR A 22 -2.27 -9.59 13.66
CA THR A 22 -3.58 -9.41 14.31
C THR A 22 -3.97 -7.93 14.34
N LYS A 23 -3.01 -7.05 14.61
CA LYS A 23 -3.23 -5.60 14.63
C LYS A 23 -3.63 -5.08 13.25
N ALA A 24 -2.94 -5.50 12.19
CA ALA A 24 -3.27 -5.11 10.82
C ALA A 24 -4.67 -5.59 10.42
N LYS A 25 -5.00 -6.85 10.70
CA LYS A 25 -6.34 -7.40 10.43
C LYS A 25 -7.43 -6.58 11.12
N SER A 26 -7.25 -6.30 12.41
CA SER A 26 -8.24 -5.54 13.18
C SER A 26 -8.40 -4.12 12.66
N ALA A 27 -7.31 -3.44 12.32
CA ALA A 27 -7.36 -2.08 11.80
C ALA A 27 -8.06 -2.02 10.44
N ILE A 28 -7.80 -2.97 9.56
CA ILE A 28 -8.42 -3.03 8.23
C ILE A 28 -9.91 -3.38 8.32
N ALA A 29 -10.27 -4.25 9.26
CA ALA A 29 -11.67 -4.67 9.45
C ALA A 29 -12.52 -3.61 10.17
N ASP A 30 -11.90 -2.66 10.85
CA ASP A 30 -12.62 -1.61 11.59
C ASP A 30 -13.23 -0.59 10.63
N GLU A 31 -14.55 -0.58 10.54
CA GLU A 31 -15.30 0.32 9.66
C GLU A 31 -15.19 1.80 10.05
N ASN A 32 -14.71 2.10 11.26
CA ASN A 32 -14.41 3.47 11.66
C ASN A 32 -13.13 4.01 11.01
N ASN A 33 -12.29 3.14 10.47
CA ASN A 33 -11.12 3.52 9.71
C ASN A 33 -11.46 3.68 8.24
N THR A 34 -10.97 4.74 7.62
CA THR A 34 -11.01 4.88 6.16
C THR A 34 -9.77 4.20 5.58
N ARG A 35 -9.97 3.33 4.59
CA ARG A 35 -8.90 2.52 4.01
C ARG A 35 -8.65 2.95 2.59
N TYR A 36 -7.41 3.30 2.32
CA TYR A 36 -6.95 3.78 1.02
C TYR A 36 -5.93 2.82 0.44
N VAL A 37 -5.93 2.72 -0.88
CA VAL A 37 -4.88 2.06 -1.67
C VAL A 37 -4.38 3.03 -2.72
N SER A 38 -3.09 2.99 -3.02
CA SER A 38 -2.54 3.83 -4.08
C SER A 38 -2.70 3.15 -5.44
N ILE A 39 -3.02 3.92 -6.47
CA ILE A 39 -2.95 3.43 -7.86
C ILE A 39 -1.56 2.90 -8.21
N VAL A 40 -0.54 3.37 -7.50
CA VAL A 40 0.85 2.90 -7.66
C VAL A 40 0.98 1.42 -7.30
N SER A 41 0.18 0.93 -6.33
CA SER A 41 0.15 -0.51 -6.02
C SER A 41 -0.35 -1.34 -7.19
N ALA A 42 -1.38 -0.87 -7.90
CA ALA A 42 -1.87 -1.54 -9.11
C ALA A 42 -0.81 -1.52 -10.22
N TRP A 43 -0.11 -0.41 -10.38
CA TRP A 43 0.98 -0.28 -11.34
C TRP A 43 2.12 -1.25 -11.01
N GLU A 44 2.53 -1.34 -9.75
CA GLU A 44 3.54 -2.30 -9.29
C GLU A 44 3.14 -3.73 -9.61
N VAL A 45 1.90 -4.11 -9.28
CA VAL A 45 1.36 -5.46 -9.56
C VAL A 45 1.37 -5.75 -11.05
N ALA A 46 0.92 -4.80 -11.88
CA ALA A 46 0.90 -4.95 -13.33
C ALA A 46 2.29 -5.22 -13.91
N ILE A 47 3.29 -4.46 -13.46
CA ILE A 47 4.69 -4.63 -13.92
C ILE A 47 5.24 -5.97 -13.46
N LYS A 48 5.06 -6.33 -12.19
CA LYS A 48 5.63 -7.56 -11.62
C LYS A 48 4.97 -8.82 -12.19
N LEU A 49 3.68 -8.78 -12.52
CA LEU A 49 3.02 -9.86 -13.24
C LEU A 49 3.60 -10.02 -14.65
N GLY A 50 3.78 -8.90 -15.36
CA GLY A 50 4.31 -8.91 -16.72
C GLY A 50 5.76 -9.39 -16.82
N THR A 51 6.56 -9.14 -15.78
CA THR A 51 7.98 -9.56 -15.71
C THR A 51 8.17 -10.89 -14.97
N GLN A 52 7.09 -11.56 -14.61
CA GLN A 52 7.11 -12.86 -13.90
C GLN A 52 7.80 -12.79 -12.53
N LYS A 53 7.86 -11.61 -11.91
CA LYS A 53 8.41 -11.41 -10.56
C LYS A 53 7.35 -11.59 -9.48
N LEU A 54 6.09 -11.73 -9.86
CA LEU A 54 4.96 -11.95 -8.97
C LEU A 54 4.06 -13.02 -9.57
N GLN A 55 3.66 -13.98 -8.74
CA GLN A 55 2.59 -14.93 -9.03
C GLN A 55 1.40 -14.58 -8.15
N PHE A 56 0.27 -14.26 -8.76
CA PHE A 56 -0.95 -13.89 -8.07
C PHE A 56 -2.14 -14.39 -8.86
N ASP A 57 -2.89 -15.32 -8.27
CA ASP A 57 -4.02 -15.98 -8.93
C ASP A 57 -5.10 -14.96 -9.27
N GLY A 58 -5.54 -14.96 -10.51
CA GLY A 58 -6.52 -14.02 -11.03
C GLY A 58 -5.93 -12.69 -11.50
N GLY A 59 -4.64 -12.43 -11.25
CA GLY A 59 -3.93 -11.27 -11.76
C GLY A 59 -4.53 -9.94 -11.34
N LEU A 60 -4.35 -8.92 -12.18
CA LEU A 60 -4.82 -7.56 -11.90
C LEU A 60 -6.34 -7.46 -11.71
N PRO A 61 -7.19 -8.17 -12.47
CA PRO A 61 -8.64 -8.16 -12.19
C PRO A 61 -8.99 -8.59 -10.77
N GLU A 62 -8.32 -9.61 -10.22
CA GLU A 62 -8.53 -10.03 -8.84
C GLU A 62 -8.05 -8.97 -7.84
N PHE A 63 -6.95 -8.30 -8.13
CA PHE A 63 -6.46 -7.19 -7.32
C PHE A 63 -7.51 -6.08 -7.22
N TYR A 64 -8.09 -5.70 -8.36
CA TYR A 64 -9.16 -4.69 -8.39
C TYR A 64 -10.43 -5.17 -7.67
N ARG A 65 -10.77 -6.46 -7.81
CA ARG A 65 -11.93 -7.03 -7.12
C ARG A 65 -11.80 -6.89 -5.61
N VAL A 66 -10.62 -7.13 -5.06
CA VAL A 66 -10.37 -7.01 -3.61
C VAL A 66 -10.55 -5.56 -3.15
N ILE A 67 -10.06 -4.60 -3.93
CA ILE A 67 -10.21 -3.18 -3.63
C ILE A 67 -11.69 -2.80 -3.61
N ASP A 68 -12.43 -3.16 -4.65
CA ASP A 68 -13.83 -2.78 -4.81
C ASP A 68 -14.73 -3.50 -3.79
N HIS A 69 -14.47 -4.79 -3.56
CA HIS A 69 -15.27 -5.60 -2.62
C HIS A 69 -15.14 -5.11 -1.17
N ASN A 70 -14.00 -4.56 -0.81
CA ASN A 70 -13.74 -4.06 0.54
C ASN A 70 -14.01 -2.56 0.71
N ASP A 71 -14.55 -1.91 -0.30
CA ASP A 71 -14.82 -0.47 -0.30
C ASP A 71 -13.57 0.37 0.04
N PHE A 72 -12.40 -0.04 -0.46
CA PHE A 72 -11.18 0.74 -0.33
C PHE A 72 -11.20 1.91 -1.32
N TYR A 73 -10.79 3.08 -0.86
CA TYR A 73 -10.62 4.24 -1.73
C TYR A 73 -9.27 4.18 -2.44
N GLU A 74 -9.26 4.50 -3.73
CA GLU A 74 -8.03 4.54 -4.51
C GLU A 74 -7.51 5.96 -4.61
N THR A 75 -6.24 6.18 -4.28
CA THR A 75 -5.57 7.47 -4.47
C THR A 75 -4.83 7.49 -5.79
N SER A 76 -4.88 8.63 -6.47
CA SER A 76 -4.09 8.90 -7.67
C SER A 76 -2.73 9.50 -7.31
N VAL A 77 -1.83 9.60 -8.30
CA VAL A 77 -0.57 10.31 -8.16
C VAL A 77 -0.79 11.77 -8.52
N ASN A 78 -0.17 12.68 -7.78
CA ASN A 78 -0.24 14.12 -8.07
C ASN A 78 1.13 14.79 -7.89
N ARG A 79 1.19 16.08 -8.26
CA ARG A 79 2.44 16.84 -8.23
C ARG A 79 3.02 17.01 -6.84
N GLU A 80 2.17 17.09 -5.81
CA GLU A 80 2.60 17.28 -4.43
C GLU A 80 3.36 16.05 -3.93
N TYR A 81 2.86 14.84 -4.22
CA TYR A 81 3.54 13.61 -3.87
C TYR A 81 4.90 13.50 -4.58
N LEU A 82 4.93 13.82 -5.87
CA LEU A 82 6.16 13.77 -6.65
C LEU A 82 7.19 14.78 -6.16
N SER A 83 6.76 15.97 -5.77
CA SER A 83 7.65 17.00 -5.23
C SER A 83 8.32 16.57 -3.93
N LEU A 84 7.62 15.79 -3.10
CA LEU A 84 8.17 15.30 -1.85
C LEU A 84 9.27 14.26 -2.06
N LEU A 85 9.23 13.50 -3.16
CA LEU A 85 10.19 12.43 -3.43
C LEU A 85 11.64 12.92 -3.39
N GLY A 86 11.90 14.13 -3.88
CA GLY A 86 13.25 14.69 -3.91
C GLY A 86 13.88 14.90 -2.54
N GLY A 87 13.05 15.06 -1.50
CA GLY A 87 13.52 15.26 -0.12
C GLY A 87 13.40 14.04 0.77
N LEU A 88 12.94 12.90 0.24
CA LEU A 88 12.84 11.67 1.01
C LEU A 88 14.21 11.09 1.32
N GLY A 89 14.37 10.60 2.56
CA GLY A 89 15.54 9.83 2.94
C GLY A 89 15.72 8.59 2.06
N ASP A 90 16.94 8.04 2.03
CA ASP A 90 17.33 6.97 1.13
C ASP A 90 17.32 5.59 1.82
N PHE A 91 16.28 5.30 2.63
CA PHE A 91 16.14 4.02 3.33
C PHE A 91 15.55 2.92 2.46
N HIS A 92 14.82 3.29 1.42
CA HIS A 92 14.18 2.37 0.48
C HIS A 92 14.49 2.81 -0.95
N LYS A 93 14.82 1.84 -1.81
CA LYS A 93 15.15 2.10 -3.21
C LYS A 93 13.99 1.84 -4.18
N ASP A 94 12.98 1.12 -3.72
CA ASP A 94 11.82 0.77 -4.55
C ASP A 94 11.00 2.03 -4.84
N PRO A 95 10.84 2.43 -6.11
CA PRO A 95 10.13 3.66 -6.47
C PRO A 95 8.64 3.60 -6.14
N PHE A 96 8.03 2.42 -6.18
CA PHE A 96 6.63 2.25 -5.83
C PHE A 96 6.42 2.54 -4.34
N ASP A 97 7.22 1.94 -3.47
CA ASP A 97 7.13 2.15 -2.04
C ASP A 97 7.47 3.58 -1.63
N ARG A 98 8.45 4.20 -2.30
CA ARG A 98 8.80 5.60 -2.06
C ARG A 98 7.62 6.53 -2.37
N LEU A 99 6.85 6.25 -3.41
CA LEU A 99 5.69 7.04 -3.76
C LEU A 99 4.52 6.82 -2.78
N ILE A 100 4.36 5.61 -2.28
CA ILE A 100 3.40 5.30 -1.21
C ILE A 100 3.75 6.09 0.06
N ILE A 101 5.03 6.13 0.44
CA ILE A 101 5.52 6.92 1.58
C ILE A 101 5.21 8.41 1.38
N ALA A 102 5.51 8.95 0.20
CA ALA A 102 5.24 10.35 -0.11
C ALA A 102 3.75 10.68 0.00
N THR A 103 2.89 9.80 -0.49
CA THR A 103 1.43 9.94 -0.38
C THR A 103 1.01 10.01 1.09
N ALA A 104 1.50 9.09 1.91
CA ALA A 104 1.16 9.04 3.34
C ALA A 104 1.65 10.29 4.09
N LEU A 105 2.83 10.80 3.75
CA LEU A 105 3.36 12.00 4.39
C LEU A 105 2.54 13.24 4.04
N VAL A 106 2.16 13.41 2.78
CA VAL A 106 1.34 14.55 2.34
C VAL A 106 -0.06 14.49 2.95
N GLU A 107 -0.69 13.32 2.92
CA GLU A 107 -2.07 13.16 3.36
C GLU A 107 -2.21 12.87 4.86
N SER A 108 -1.11 12.72 5.58
CA SER A 108 -1.08 12.30 6.99
C SER A 108 -1.76 10.94 7.23
N PHE A 109 -1.58 10.01 6.29
CA PHE A 109 -2.08 8.65 6.42
C PHE A 109 -1.15 7.81 7.31
N THR A 110 -1.72 6.77 7.91
CA THR A 110 -0.96 5.71 8.59
C THR A 110 -0.79 4.55 7.60
N ILE A 111 0.45 4.16 7.33
CA ILE A 111 0.72 3.03 6.41
C ILE A 111 0.57 1.72 7.16
N VAL A 112 -0.22 0.80 6.63
CA VAL A 112 -0.26 -0.59 7.11
C VAL A 112 0.79 -1.37 6.33
N THR A 113 1.88 -1.77 7.00
CA THR A 113 3.03 -2.39 6.33
C THR A 113 3.88 -3.21 7.29
N ALA A 114 4.36 -4.36 6.80
CA ALA A 114 5.40 -5.17 7.44
C ALA A 114 6.81 -4.79 6.99
N ASP A 115 6.96 -3.90 6.00
CA ASP A 115 8.24 -3.56 5.40
C ASP A 115 9.07 -2.69 6.35
N GLU A 116 10.16 -3.24 6.87
CA GLU A 116 11.04 -2.54 7.80
C GLU A 116 11.70 -1.30 7.16
N ASN A 117 11.90 -1.30 5.85
CA ASN A 117 12.48 -0.14 5.16
C ASN A 117 11.50 1.03 5.09
N ILE A 118 10.20 0.76 4.94
CA ILE A 118 9.16 1.79 5.05
C ILE A 118 9.12 2.35 6.48
N GLN A 119 9.21 1.47 7.47
CA GLN A 119 9.13 1.83 8.88
C GLN A 119 10.29 2.71 9.35
N LYS A 120 11.39 2.78 8.60
CA LYS A 120 12.53 3.65 8.91
C LYS A 120 12.27 5.13 8.61
N TYR A 121 11.26 5.43 7.80
CA TYR A 121 10.89 6.82 7.50
C TYR A 121 10.08 7.44 8.63
N LYS A 122 10.07 8.76 8.70
CA LYS A 122 9.24 9.52 9.65
C LYS A 122 7.80 9.56 9.18
N VAL A 123 7.20 8.41 9.02
CA VAL A 123 5.81 8.21 8.60
C VAL A 123 5.09 7.41 9.68
N LYS A 124 3.80 7.66 9.85
CA LYS A 124 2.99 6.84 10.75
C LYS A 124 2.78 5.47 10.09
N TRP A 125 2.99 4.40 10.85
CA TRP A 125 2.76 3.05 10.37
C TRP A 125 2.21 2.16 11.47
N LEU A 126 1.59 1.07 11.08
CA LEU A 126 1.17 0.00 11.99
C LEU A 126 1.38 -1.37 11.36
N TRP A 127 1.65 -2.32 12.25
CA TRP A 127 1.74 -3.73 11.89
C TRP A 127 1.52 -4.63 13.08
#